data_8abfd2de1d05b045e5568800e14454e1
#
_entry.id   8abfd2de1d05b045e5568800e14454e1
#
_cell.length_a   1.000
_cell.length_b   1.000
_cell.length_c   1.000
_cell.angle_alpha   90.00
_cell.angle_beta   90.00
_cell.angle_gamma   90.00
#
_symmetry.space_group_name_H-M   'P 1'
#
loop_
_entity.id
_entity.type
_entity.pdbx_description
1 polymer ?
#
loop_
_entity_poly.entity_id
_entity_poly.type
_entity_poly.pdbx_seq_one_letter_code
_entity_poly.pdbx_strand_id
1 'polypeptide(L)'
;MAALQDAGRRTAVNTGLPRGIDLAGLDRMRILVSNDDGIYSPGIAALAEVASEFGSVRVVAPDVERSSAGHSITASRPLSYRPTKLNGLSAYRVNGTPADCVALGAHNWEKVDVVLSGMNLGLNLGNAIWHSGTLAAAKQAALLGMRGVALSTPGGIDDFEPFKPWLRRVLQTVLCDDPMPLCNVNIPRQPRGLIWTRVSVRHYDGRIVPTRDPMGRELYWFTVKPIECSEEGTDRWALEQNWISLTPITLDLTDERALADLRVRQPLDEQLAHATSPPVSSPEAAKTVRADEAAAPIDESVAKAS
;
A
#
# COMPACT_ATOMS: atom_id res chain seq x y z
N MET A 1 -37.00 -10.58 59.93
CA MET A 1 -36.09 -11.63 59.47
C MET A 1 -36.35 -11.90 57.99
N ALA A 2 -35.57 -11.33 57.11
CA ALA A 2 -35.58 -11.61 55.68
C ALA A 2 -34.14 -11.44 55.19
N ALA A 3 -33.57 -12.55 54.79
CA ALA A 3 -32.16 -12.68 54.41
C ALA A 3 -31.91 -12.12 53.01
N LEU A 4 -30.81 -11.40 52.90
CA LEU A 4 -30.15 -10.94 51.71
C LEU A 4 -29.78 -12.11 50.75
N GLN A 5 -30.16 -12.01 49.49
CA GLN A 5 -29.50 -12.68 48.38
C GLN A 5 -29.06 -11.61 47.39
N ASP A 6 -27.80 -11.23 47.47
CA ASP A 6 -27.12 -10.43 46.48
C ASP A 6 -26.42 -11.37 45.50
N ALA A 7 -26.97 -11.48 44.30
CA ALA A 7 -26.39 -12.28 43.21
C ALA A 7 -25.56 -11.37 42.30
N GLY A 8 -24.24 -11.54 42.39
CA GLY A 8 -23.23 -10.81 41.63
C GLY A 8 -23.51 -10.75 40.16
N ARG A 9 -23.79 -9.55 39.64
CA ARG A 9 -23.72 -9.21 38.22
C ARG A 9 -22.27 -9.17 37.77
N ARG A 10 -21.83 -10.25 37.16
CA ARG A 10 -20.63 -10.22 36.35
C ARG A 10 -20.91 -9.30 35.15
N THR A 11 -20.31 -8.15 35.12
CA THR A 11 -20.25 -7.29 33.92
C THR A 11 -19.49 -8.04 32.84
N ALA A 12 -20.23 -8.52 31.84
CA ALA A 12 -19.64 -9.03 30.61
C ALA A 12 -18.89 -7.87 29.93
N VAL A 13 -17.59 -7.99 29.81
CA VAL A 13 -16.76 -7.15 28.96
C VAL A 13 -17.28 -7.37 27.53
N ASN A 14 -17.88 -6.35 26.97
CA ASN A 14 -18.36 -6.35 25.60
C ASN A 14 -17.10 -6.32 24.68
N THR A 15 -16.62 -7.50 24.29
CA THR A 15 -15.64 -7.66 23.23
C THR A 15 -16.37 -7.34 21.93
N GLY A 16 -16.26 -6.10 21.47
CA GLY A 16 -16.94 -5.55 20.30
C GLY A 16 -16.50 -6.19 18.98
N LEU A 17 -16.73 -7.49 18.82
CA LEU A 17 -16.70 -8.15 17.53
C LEU A 17 -18.07 -7.95 16.88
N PRO A 18 -18.15 -7.35 15.66
CA PRO A 18 -19.39 -7.24 14.93
C PRO A 18 -19.93 -8.64 14.60
N ARG A 19 -21.22 -8.84 14.86
CA ARG A 19 -21.92 -10.07 14.50
C ARG A 19 -22.03 -10.15 12.98
N GLY A 20 -21.45 -11.19 12.37
CA GLY A 20 -21.77 -11.54 10.99
C GLY A 20 -20.59 -11.55 10.00
N ILE A 21 -19.35 -11.81 10.45
CA ILE A 21 -18.27 -12.11 9.50
C ILE A 21 -18.56 -13.50 8.92
N ASP A 22 -18.80 -13.58 7.62
CA ASP A 22 -18.79 -14.85 6.88
C ASP A 22 -17.34 -15.36 6.80
N LEU A 23 -16.92 -16.10 7.82
CA LEU A 23 -15.59 -16.71 7.91
C LEU A 23 -15.27 -17.62 6.70
N ALA A 24 -16.27 -18.18 6.05
CA ALA A 24 -16.11 -19.01 4.84
C ALA A 24 -15.63 -18.19 3.62
N GLY A 25 -15.91 -16.87 3.58
CA GLY A 25 -15.40 -15.96 2.56
C GLY A 25 -13.96 -15.48 2.84
N LEU A 26 -13.58 -15.32 4.11
CA LEU A 26 -12.23 -14.87 4.52
C LEU A 26 -11.16 -15.95 4.31
N ASP A 27 -11.48 -17.22 4.47
CA ASP A 27 -10.56 -18.36 4.21
C ASP A 27 -10.10 -18.43 2.75
N ARG A 28 -10.71 -17.66 1.85
CA ARG A 28 -10.36 -17.59 0.43
C ARG A 28 -9.55 -16.36 0.04
N MET A 29 -9.47 -15.33 0.87
CA MET A 29 -8.72 -14.10 0.54
C MET A 29 -7.24 -14.39 0.48
N ARG A 30 -6.58 -14.03 -0.64
CA ARG A 30 -5.13 -14.13 -0.82
C ARG A 30 -4.50 -12.76 -0.66
N ILE A 31 -3.73 -12.60 0.40
CA ILE A 31 -3.14 -11.35 0.84
C ILE A 31 -1.64 -11.37 0.58
N LEU A 32 -1.18 -10.56 -0.35
CA LEU A 32 0.24 -10.35 -0.60
C LEU A 32 0.73 -9.21 0.30
N VAL A 33 1.74 -9.45 1.11
CA VAL A 33 2.36 -8.44 1.98
C VAL A 33 3.71 -8.02 1.39
N SER A 34 3.94 -6.71 1.26
CA SER A 34 5.19 -6.12 0.78
C SER A 34 5.56 -4.90 1.60
N ASN A 35 6.72 -4.29 1.34
CA ASN A 35 7.16 -3.02 1.93
C ASN A 35 8.34 -2.42 1.14
N ASP A 36 8.89 -1.31 1.60
CA ASP A 36 10.13 -0.70 1.12
C ASP A 36 11.28 -0.75 2.15
N ASP A 37 10.98 -1.06 3.42
CA ASP A 37 12.00 -1.23 4.48
C ASP A 37 12.80 -2.55 4.33
N GLY A 38 12.35 -3.46 3.48
CA GLY A 38 12.97 -4.77 3.24
C GLY A 38 12.33 -5.93 4.01
N ILE A 39 12.59 -7.14 3.52
CA ILE A 39 11.93 -8.39 3.98
C ILE A 39 12.14 -8.69 5.47
N TYR A 40 13.21 -8.18 6.08
CA TYR A 40 13.56 -8.44 7.47
C TYR A 40 13.16 -7.32 8.43
N SER A 41 12.42 -6.30 7.96
CA SER A 41 11.94 -5.24 8.83
C SER A 41 10.91 -5.77 9.85
N PRO A 42 10.88 -5.26 11.08
CA PRO A 42 9.91 -5.70 12.08
C PRO A 42 8.47 -5.35 11.70
N GLY A 43 8.27 -4.26 10.97
CA GLY A 43 6.94 -3.81 10.53
C GLY A 43 6.25 -4.79 9.59
N ILE A 44 6.98 -5.39 8.63
CA ILE A 44 6.38 -6.36 7.70
C ILE A 44 5.97 -7.65 8.41
N ALA A 45 6.74 -8.08 9.40
CA ALA A 45 6.42 -9.26 10.19
C ALA A 45 5.13 -9.07 10.99
N ALA A 46 4.98 -7.94 11.67
CA ALA A 46 3.79 -7.59 12.43
C ALA A 46 2.54 -7.46 11.53
N LEU A 47 2.69 -6.83 10.36
CA LEU A 47 1.60 -6.72 9.38
C LEU A 47 1.17 -8.09 8.85
N ALA A 48 2.13 -8.94 8.48
CA ALA A 48 1.85 -10.27 7.95
C ALA A 48 1.17 -11.18 8.97
N GLU A 49 1.55 -11.07 10.25
CA GLU A 49 0.91 -11.80 11.34
C GLU A 49 -0.57 -11.40 11.47
N VAL A 50 -0.87 -10.11 11.56
CA VAL A 50 -2.26 -9.65 11.67
C VAL A 50 -3.05 -9.95 10.40
N ALA A 51 -2.44 -9.81 9.21
CA ALA A 51 -3.08 -10.14 7.95
C ALA A 51 -3.49 -11.62 7.85
N SER A 52 -2.75 -12.53 8.50
CA SER A 52 -3.07 -13.96 8.52
C SER A 52 -4.40 -14.30 9.21
N GLU A 53 -4.94 -13.38 10.00
CA GLU A 53 -6.27 -13.50 10.60
C GLU A 53 -7.40 -13.26 9.58
N PHE A 54 -7.08 -12.67 8.42
CA PHE A 54 -8.04 -12.28 7.35
C PHE A 54 -7.95 -13.17 6.11
N GLY A 55 -6.92 -13.99 5.97
CA GLY A 55 -6.77 -14.86 4.81
C GLY A 55 -5.42 -15.53 4.71
N SER A 56 -5.16 -16.15 3.56
CA SER A 56 -3.86 -16.76 3.25
C SER A 56 -2.84 -15.68 2.92
N VAL A 57 -1.69 -15.67 3.61
CA VAL A 57 -0.65 -14.65 3.46
C VAL A 57 0.57 -15.20 2.75
N ARG A 58 1.10 -14.41 1.82
CA ARG A 58 2.45 -14.55 1.26
C ARG A 58 3.18 -13.21 1.37
N VAL A 59 4.44 -13.25 1.78
CA VAL A 59 5.27 -12.04 1.90
C VAL A 59 6.25 -12.01 0.72
N VAL A 60 6.29 -10.89 -0.02
CA VAL A 60 7.27 -10.64 -1.07
C VAL A 60 7.79 -9.22 -0.94
N ALA A 61 9.07 -9.06 -0.60
CA ALA A 61 9.63 -7.75 -0.31
C ALA A 61 11.07 -7.61 -0.81
N PRO A 62 11.59 -6.38 -0.93
CA PRO A 62 12.96 -6.14 -1.30
C PRO A 62 13.95 -6.82 -0.34
N ASP A 63 15.07 -7.29 -0.87
CA ASP A 63 16.17 -7.88 -0.09
C ASP A 63 16.90 -6.85 0.79
N VAL A 64 16.84 -5.58 0.42
CA VAL A 64 17.39 -4.43 1.15
C VAL A 64 16.38 -3.27 1.12
N GLU A 65 16.55 -2.32 2.03
CA GLU A 65 15.76 -1.10 2.09
C GLU A 65 15.79 -0.32 0.76
N ARG A 66 14.64 0.20 0.33
CA ARG A 66 14.40 0.96 -0.91
C ARG A 66 13.63 2.26 -0.67
N SER A 67 13.95 2.94 0.41
CA SER A 67 13.31 4.21 0.78
C SER A 67 13.43 5.26 -0.32
N SER A 68 12.34 6.04 -0.51
CA SER A 68 12.26 7.14 -1.48
C SER A 68 12.47 6.72 -2.95
N ALA A 69 12.30 5.44 -3.29
CA ALA A 69 12.44 4.94 -4.66
C ALA A 69 11.30 5.38 -5.60
N GLY A 70 10.23 5.94 -5.06
CA GLY A 70 9.02 6.25 -5.82
C GLY A 70 8.41 5.01 -6.46
N HIS A 71 7.57 5.20 -7.50
CA HIS A 71 6.98 4.08 -8.24
C HIS A 71 7.86 3.70 -9.44
N SER A 72 9.04 3.14 -9.17
CA SER A 72 9.97 2.66 -10.20
C SER A 72 9.83 1.16 -10.41
N ILE A 73 10.04 0.72 -11.67
CA ILE A 73 10.09 -0.67 -12.11
C ILE A 73 11.49 -0.97 -12.66
N THR A 74 12.05 -2.12 -12.34
CA THR A 74 13.35 -2.57 -12.85
C THR A 74 13.18 -3.25 -14.20
N ALA A 75 13.47 -2.54 -15.28
CA ALA A 75 13.39 -3.04 -16.65
C ALA A 75 14.78 -3.33 -17.28
N SER A 76 15.88 -2.87 -16.66
CA SER A 76 17.22 -2.91 -17.25
C SER A 76 18.02 -4.18 -16.92
N ARG A 77 17.52 -5.05 -16.05
CA ARG A 77 18.19 -6.29 -15.62
C ARG A 77 17.19 -7.32 -15.11
N PRO A 78 17.53 -8.60 -15.12
CA PRO A 78 16.68 -9.63 -14.52
C PRO A 78 16.60 -9.48 -12.99
N LEU A 79 15.46 -9.89 -12.45
CA LEU A 79 15.17 -9.91 -11.02
C LEU A 79 15.29 -11.33 -10.46
N SER A 80 15.80 -11.45 -9.24
CA SER A 80 15.81 -12.70 -8.49
C SER A 80 14.60 -12.77 -7.56
N TYR A 81 13.92 -13.91 -7.54
CA TYR A 81 12.81 -14.24 -6.65
C TYR A 81 13.21 -15.45 -5.81
N ARG A 82 13.62 -15.24 -4.56
CA ARG A 82 14.23 -16.28 -3.73
C ARG A 82 13.44 -16.53 -2.46
N PRO A 83 13.12 -17.79 -2.12
CA PRO A 83 12.45 -18.11 -0.87
C PRO A 83 13.32 -17.69 0.33
N THR A 84 12.66 -17.28 1.39
CA THR A 84 13.27 -16.96 2.69
C THR A 84 12.33 -17.36 3.81
N LYS A 85 12.76 -17.19 5.07
CA LYS A 85 11.95 -17.49 6.25
C LYS A 85 11.55 -16.20 6.94
N LEU A 86 10.26 -16.07 7.27
CA LEU A 86 9.73 -14.98 8.06
C LEU A 86 8.65 -15.55 9.00
N ASN A 87 8.98 -15.80 10.26
CA ASN A 87 8.04 -16.24 11.31
C ASN A 87 7.09 -17.39 10.89
N GLY A 88 7.60 -18.37 10.13
CA GLY A 88 6.81 -19.51 9.66
C GLY A 88 5.93 -19.23 8.43
N LEU A 89 5.87 -18.00 7.96
CA LEU A 89 5.12 -17.62 6.76
C LEU A 89 5.90 -17.89 5.46
N SER A 90 5.16 -18.13 4.38
CA SER A 90 5.72 -18.20 3.02
C SER A 90 6.24 -16.82 2.62
N ALA A 91 7.55 -16.67 2.49
CA ALA A 91 8.21 -15.40 2.22
C ALA A 91 9.24 -15.51 1.11
N TYR A 92 9.38 -14.43 0.32
CA TYR A 92 10.32 -14.34 -0.80
C TYR A 92 10.99 -12.97 -0.81
N ARG A 93 12.30 -12.96 -1.04
CA ARG A 93 13.07 -11.73 -1.21
C ARG A 93 13.37 -11.48 -2.69
N VAL A 94 13.34 -10.21 -3.08
CA VAL A 94 13.56 -9.75 -4.45
C VAL A 94 14.65 -8.68 -4.46
N ASN A 95 15.59 -8.75 -5.41
CA ASN A 95 16.60 -7.69 -5.61
C ASN A 95 16.06 -6.51 -6.43
N GLY A 96 14.82 -6.13 -6.20
CA GLY A 96 14.07 -5.11 -6.93
C GLY A 96 13.44 -4.04 -6.05
N THR A 97 12.57 -3.25 -6.66
CA THR A 97 11.76 -2.23 -5.99
C THR A 97 10.53 -2.85 -5.30
N PRO A 98 9.83 -2.12 -4.43
CA PRO A 98 8.54 -2.57 -3.89
C PRO A 98 7.51 -2.91 -4.96
N ALA A 99 7.44 -2.14 -6.05
CA ALA A 99 6.55 -2.42 -7.17
C ALA A 99 6.95 -3.70 -7.92
N ASP A 100 8.26 -3.96 -8.11
CA ASP A 100 8.75 -5.23 -8.66
C ASP A 100 8.34 -6.43 -7.78
N CYS A 101 8.40 -6.27 -6.46
CA CYS A 101 8.00 -7.30 -5.51
C CYS A 101 6.53 -7.67 -5.66
N VAL A 102 5.67 -6.67 -5.82
CA VAL A 102 4.23 -6.88 -6.05
C VAL A 102 3.98 -7.56 -7.40
N ALA A 103 4.63 -7.09 -8.46
CA ALA A 103 4.47 -7.69 -9.80
C ALA A 103 4.90 -9.16 -9.81
N LEU A 104 6.07 -9.49 -9.24
CA LEU A 104 6.56 -10.86 -9.14
C LEU A 104 5.73 -11.71 -8.18
N GLY A 105 5.29 -11.13 -7.07
CA GLY A 105 4.41 -11.80 -6.10
C GLY A 105 3.08 -12.21 -6.72
N ALA A 106 2.46 -11.32 -7.49
CA ALA A 106 1.22 -11.57 -8.22
C ALA A 106 1.41 -12.60 -9.35
N HIS A 107 2.54 -12.53 -10.08
CA HIS A 107 2.86 -13.48 -11.13
C HIS A 107 3.03 -14.92 -10.59
N ASN A 108 3.72 -15.06 -9.44
CA ASN A 108 4.04 -16.36 -8.84
C ASN A 108 2.96 -16.87 -7.86
N TRP A 109 1.86 -16.14 -7.70
CA TRP A 109 0.77 -16.55 -6.83
C TRP A 109 -0.56 -16.12 -7.44
N GLU A 110 -1.20 -17.03 -8.12
CA GLU A 110 -2.47 -16.77 -8.79
C GLU A 110 -3.53 -16.20 -7.85
N LYS A 111 -4.32 -15.25 -8.38
CA LYS A 111 -5.51 -14.69 -7.72
C LYS A 111 -5.21 -13.99 -6.39
N VAL A 112 -4.18 -13.15 -6.35
CA VAL A 112 -4.02 -12.21 -5.23
C VAL A 112 -5.19 -11.24 -5.22
N ASP A 113 -5.89 -11.14 -4.08
CA ASP A 113 -7.07 -10.27 -3.92
C ASP A 113 -6.67 -8.88 -3.45
N VAL A 114 -5.65 -8.81 -2.59
CA VAL A 114 -5.19 -7.56 -2.00
C VAL A 114 -3.69 -7.58 -1.69
N VAL A 115 -3.05 -6.44 -1.87
CA VAL A 115 -1.69 -6.17 -1.43
C VAL A 115 -1.73 -5.23 -0.23
N LEU A 116 -1.10 -5.64 0.86
CA LEU A 116 -0.82 -4.80 2.02
C LEU A 116 0.65 -4.41 1.98
N SER A 117 0.93 -3.13 1.89
CA SER A 117 2.29 -2.59 1.85
C SER A 117 2.62 -1.86 3.15
N GLY A 118 3.58 -2.37 3.90
CA GLY A 118 4.01 -1.82 5.20
C GLY A 118 4.43 -2.91 6.19
N MET A 119 4.39 -2.67 7.53
CA MET A 119 4.24 -1.32 8.14
C MET A 119 5.50 -0.50 7.89
N ASN A 120 5.34 0.60 7.20
CA ASN A 120 6.43 1.53 6.95
C ASN A 120 6.80 2.32 8.21
N LEU A 121 8.10 2.46 8.48
CA LEU A 121 8.65 3.25 9.57
C LEU A 121 8.92 4.70 9.13
N GLY A 122 7.87 5.38 8.76
CA GLY A 122 7.82 6.75 8.29
C GLY A 122 6.43 7.08 7.75
N LEU A 123 5.86 8.21 8.12
CA LEU A 123 4.53 8.61 7.69
C LEU A 123 4.54 8.99 6.20
N ASN A 124 3.52 8.56 5.48
CA ASN A 124 3.28 8.90 4.08
C ASN A 124 2.09 9.85 3.98
N LEU A 125 2.33 11.14 4.23
CA LEU A 125 1.31 12.19 4.31
C LEU A 125 1.48 13.21 3.18
N GLY A 126 0.37 13.74 2.70
CA GLY A 126 0.40 14.81 1.72
C GLY A 126 1.20 14.44 0.47
N ASN A 127 2.07 15.35 0.02
CA ASN A 127 2.88 15.15 -1.19
C ASN A 127 3.96 14.05 -1.07
N ALA A 128 4.27 13.56 0.15
CA ALA A 128 5.21 12.45 0.34
C ALA A 128 4.76 11.17 -0.36
N ILE A 129 3.46 11.00 -0.61
CA ILE A 129 2.89 9.86 -1.35
C ILE A 129 3.51 9.64 -2.74
N TRP A 130 4.04 10.71 -3.37
CA TRP A 130 4.65 10.63 -4.70
C TRP A 130 6.01 9.93 -4.70
N HIS A 131 6.75 10.04 -3.60
CA HIS A 131 8.11 9.49 -3.45
C HIS A 131 8.13 8.17 -2.68
N SER A 132 7.00 7.77 -2.09
CA SER A 132 6.89 6.59 -1.22
C SER A 132 6.99 5.28 -1.99
N GLY A 133 7.91 4.41 -1.55
CA GLY A 133 8.00 3.02 -1.98
C GLY A 133 6.83 2.18 -1.46
N THR A 134 6.35 2.46 -0.25
CA THR A 134 5.16 1.82 0.34
C THR A 134 3.92 2.05 -0.51
N LEU A 135 3.68 3.32 -0.92
CA LEU A 135 2.59 3.66 -1.83
C LEU A 135 2.81 3.07 -3.24
N ALA A 136 4.06 2.94 -3.68
CA ALA A 136 4.38 2.34 -4.97
C ALA A 136 3.90 0.88 -5.04
N ALA A 137 4.15 0.09 -4.02
CA ALA A 137 3.65 -1.29 -3.94
C ALA A 137 2.12 -1.36 -3.97
N ALA A 138 1.43 -0.53 -3.18
CA ALA A 138 -0.03 -0.47 -3.18
C ALA A 138 -0.61 0.01 -4.53
N LYS A 139 0.01 1.03 -5.15
CA LYS A 139 -0.37 1.50 -6.50
C LYS A 139 -0.13 0.44 -7.56
N GLN A 140 0.97 -0.32 -7.48
CA GLN A 140 1.25 -1.41 -8.41
C GLN A 140 0.18 -2.49 -8.33
N ALA A 141 -0.32 -2.80 -7.13
CA ALA A 141 -1.45 -3.71 -6.96
C ALA A 141 -2.69 -3.22 -7.72
N ALA A 142 -3.05 -1.96 -7.53
CA ALA A 142 -4.21 -1.36 -8.20
C ALA A 142 -4.05 -1.33 -9.74
N LEU A 143 -2.84 -1.07 -10.27
CA LEU A 143 -2.53 -1.18 -11.71
C LEU A 143 -2.72 -2.60 -12.24
N LEU A 144 -2.48 -3.61 -11.43
CA LEU A 144 -2.67 -5.03 -11.78
C LEU A 144 -4.11 -5.53 -11.50
N GLY A 145 -5.03 -4.64 -11.16
CA GLY A 145 -6.43 -4.97 -10.89
C GLY A 145 -6.69 -5.61 -9.53
N MET A 146 -5.73 -5.55 -8.61
CA MET A 146 -5.85 -5.99 -7.22
C MET A 146 -6.13 -4.79 -6.33
N ARG A 147 -6.66 -5.02 -5.13
CA ARG A 147 -6.74 -3.96 -4.11
C ARG A 147 -5.36 -3.67 -3.52
N GLY A 148 -5.08 -2.41 -3.21
CA GLY A 148 -3.83 -1.98 -2.59
C GLY A 148 -4.05 -1.15 -1.33
N VAL A 149 -3.38 -1.50 -0.22
CA VAL A 149 -3.42 -0.73 1.02
C VAL A 149 -1.99 -0.44 1.46
N ALA A 150 -1.64 0.83 1.54
CA ALA A 150 -0.37 1.28 2.11
C ALA A 150 -0.57 1.61 3.59
N LEU A 151 0.31 1.09 4.47
CA LEU A 151 0.20 1.26 5.92
C LEU A 151 1.52 1.81 6.47
N SER A 152 1.43 2.92 7.18
CA SER A 152 2.59 3.67 7.70
C SER A 152 2.38 4.07 9.14
N THR A 153 3.49 4.21 9.88
CA THR A 153 3.53 4.69 11.26
C THR A 153 4.76 5.58 11.45
N PRO A 154 4.84 6.43 12.48
CA PRO A 154 6.05 7.21 12.74
C PRO A 154 7.29 6.34 12.92
N GLY A 155 8.45 6.81 12.48
CA GLY A 155 9.72 6.13 12.68
C GLY A 155 10.10 5.95 14.16
N GLY A 156 11.08 5.06 14.44
CA GLY A 156 11.56 4.77 15.78
C GLY A 156 10.56 3.97 16.64
N ILE A 157 9.90 3.00 16.01
CA ILE A 157 9.06 2.00 16.67
C ILE A 157 9.76 0.67 16.55
N ASP A 158 10.13 0.09 17.68
CA ASP A 158 10.79 -1.22 17.78
C ASP A 158 9.79 -2.31 18.20
N ASP A 159 8.71 -1.94 18.90
CA ASP A 159 7.66 -2.84 19.35
C ASP A 159 6.33 -2.54 18.63
N PHE A 160 5.85 -3.50 17.84
CA PHE A 160 4.59 -3.42 17.11
C PHE A 160 3.39 -4.05 17.85
N GLU A 161 3.58 -4.68 19.02
CA GLU A 161 2.48 -5.30 19.75
C GLU A 161 1.34 -4.33 20.08
N PRO A 162 1.61 -3.08 20.53
CA PRO A 162 0.55 -2.10 20.81
C PRO A 162 -0.25 -1.67 19.56
N PHE A 163 0.33 -1.87 18.36
CA PHE A 163 -0.31 -1.50 17.09
C PHE A 163 -1.23 -2.60 16.53
N LYS A 164 -1.03 -3.86 16.89
CA LYS A 164 -1.80 -5.00 16.35
C LYS A 164 -3.31 -4.85 16.52
N PRO A 165 -3.87 -4.40 17.66
CA PRO A 165 -5.32 -4.16 17.78
C PRO A 165 -5.84 -3.11 16.79
N TRP A 166 -5.06 -2.06 16.56
CA TRP A 166 -5.40 -1.01 15.61
C TRP A 166 -5.28 -1.49 14.17
N LEU A 167 -4.25 -2.29 13.85
CA LEU A 167 -4.11 -2.95 12.55
C LEU A 167 -5.32 -3.84 12.24
N ARG A 168 -5.77 -4.67 13.19
CA ARG A 168 -7.00 -5.48 13.03
C ARG A 168 -8.19 -4.60 12.68
N ARG A 169 -8.40 -3.51 13.41
CA ARG A 169 -9.50 -2.60 13.16
C ARG A 169 -9.39 -1.92 11.80
N VAL A 170 -8.19 -1.47 11.42
CA VAL A 170 -7.93 -0.90 10.09
C VAL A 170 -8.23 -1.93 9.00
N LEU A 171 -7.65 -3.14 9.11
CA LEU A 171 -7.85 -4.19 8.11
C LEU A 171 -9.31 -4.62 8.02
N GLN A 172 -10.03 -4.74 9.15
CA GLN A 172 -11.47 -4.98 9.14
C GLN A 172 -12.19 -3.91 8.33
N THR A 173 -11.91 -2.63 8.57
CA THR A 173 -12.55 -1.53 7.85
C THR A 173 -12.25 -1.56 6.35
N VAL A 174 -10.96 -1.60 5.96
CA VAL A 174 -10.57 -1.44 4.53
C VAL A 174 -10.72 -2.71 3.70
N LEU A 175 -10.80 -3.89 4.32
CA LEU A 175 -10.94 -5.15 3.59
C LEU A 175 -12.38 -5.69 3.56
N CYS A 176 -13.15 -5.46 4.61
CA CYS A 176 -14.45 -6.08 4.82
C CYS A 176 -15.60 -5.07 4.81
N ASP A 177 -15.51 -4.00 5.59
CA ASP A 177 -16.62 -3.06 5.77
C ASP A 177 -16.76 -2.11 4.56
N ASP A 178 -15.65 -1.47 4.15
CA ASP A 178 -15.59 -0.51 3.05
C ASP A 178 -14.44 -0.85 2.08
N PRO A 179 -14.52 -1.93 1.30
CA PRO A 179 -13.44 -2.33 0.40
C PRO A 179 -13.26 -1.31 -0.73
N MET A 180 -12.02 -0.85 -0.93
CA MET A 180 -11.68 0.12 -1.96
C MET A 180 -10.45 -0.32 -2.77
N PRO A 181 -10.30 0.17 -4.03
CA PRO A 181 -9.18 -0.21 -4.90
C PRO A 181 -7.81 0.17 -4.34
N LEU A 182 -7.70 1.35 -3.73
CA LEU A 182 -6.45 1.87 -3.20
C LEU A 182 -6.70 2.77 -1.99
N CYS A 183 -6.00 2.48 -0.88
CA CYS A 183 -6.07 3.25 0.35
C CYS A 183 -4.68 3.51 0.93
N ASN A 184 -4.46 4.75 1.40
CA ASN A 184 -3.30 5.12 2.20
C ASN A 184 -3.70 5.27 3.67
N VAL A 185 -3.05 4.53 4.55
CA VAL A 185 -3.33 4.51 5.99
C VAL A 185 -2.11 4.99 6.76
N ASN A 186 -2.31 5.96 7.64
CA ASN A 186 -1.27 6.40 8.56
C ASN A 186 -1.75 6.26 10.00
N ILE A 187 -0.98 5.56 10.84
CA ILE A 187 -1.31 5.23 12.22
C ILE A 187 -0.40 6.04 13.16
N PRO A 188 -0.93 6.96 13.98
CA PRO A 188 -0.11 7.70 14.95
C PRO A 188 0.37 6.80 16.09
N ARG A 189 1.33 7.28 16.91
CA ARG A 189 1.86 6.50 18.05
C ARG A 189 0.81 6.12 19.08
N GLN A 190 -0.18 6.99 19.29
CA GLN A 190 -1.25 6.81 20.27
C GLN A 190 -2.62 7.04 19.61
N PRO A 191 -3.10 6.07 18.83
CA PRO A 191 -4.35 6.21 18.12
C PRO A 191 -5.54 6.32 19.07
N ARG A 192 -6.50 7.20 18.74
CA ARG A 192 -7.78 7.32 19.46
C ARG A 192 -8.99 6.84 18.65
N GLY A 193 -8.82 6.57 17.36
CA GLY A 193 -9.85 6.09 16.45
C GLY A 193 -9.42 6.21 14.99
N LEU A 194 -10.34 5.91 14.08
CA LEU A 194 -10.17 5.97 12.63
C LEU A 194 -11.02 7.09 12.05
N ILE A 195 -10.51 7.76 11.02
CA ILE A 195 -11.25 8.79 10.28
C ILE A 195 -10.89 8.75 8.80
N TRP A 196 -11.91 8.94 7.94
CA TRP A 196 -11.69 9.14 6.50
C TRP A 196 -11.14 10.54 6.24
N THR A 197 -10.12 10.64 5.41
CA THR A 197 -9.39 11.88 5.15
C THR A 197 -9.14 12.07 3.67
N ARG A 198 -8.73 13.28 3.30
CA ARG A 198 -8.14 13.59 2.00
C ARG A 198 -6.65 13.86 2.13
N VAL A 199 -5.92 13.73 1.04
CA VAL A 199 -4.47 14.05 1.00
C VAL A 199 -4.26 15.55 1.22
N SER A 200 -3.30 15.92 2.07
CA SER A 200 -2.90 17.31 2.31
C SER A 200 -1.90 17.78 1.23
N VAL A 201 -2.41 18.34 0.14
CA VAL A 201 -1.61 18.67 -1.06
C VAL A 201 -1.27 20.16 -1.21
N ARG A 202 -1.86 21.05 -0.39
CA ARG A 202 -1.72 22.51 -0.57
C ARG A 202 -0.32 23.04 -0.31
N HIS A 203 0.47 22.35 0.51
CA HIS A 203 1.81 22.81 0.88
C HIS A 203 2.81 21.69 0.61
N TYR A 204 3.83 22.03 -0.18
CA TYR A 204 4.99 21.16 -0.35
C TYR A 204 5.98 21.45 0.78
N ASP A 205 6.34 20.43 1.52
CA ASP A 205 7.20 20.52 2.70
C ASP A 205 8.66 20.14 2.43
N GLY A 206 8.97 19.74 1.21
CA GLY A 206 10.35 19.41 0.80
C GLY A 206 11.26 20.63 0.75
N ARG A 207 12.48 20.48 1.28
CA ARG A 207 13.51 21.52 1.32
C ARG A 207 14.88 20.95 0.97
N ILE A 208 15.65 21.72 0.19
CA ILE A 208 17.06 21.42 -0.07
C ILE A 208 17.91 22.22 0.93
N VAL A 209 18.78 21.51 1.65
CA VAL A 209 19.74 22.10 2.61
C VAL A 209 21.15 21.83 2.13
N PRO A 210 21.91 22.89 1.79
CA PRO A 210 23.30 22.72 1.42
C PRO A 210 24.16 22.38 2.66
N THR A 211 25.18 21.57 2.45
CA THR A 211 26.21 21.22 3.43
C THR A 211 27.56 21.06 2.75
N ARG A 212 28.63 20.86 3.51
CA ARG A 212 29.94 20.54 2.97
C ARG A 212 30.50 19.30 3.63
N ASP A 213 31.20 18.49 2.85
CA ASP A 213 31.96 17.36 3.40
C ASP A 213 33.27 17.83 4.04
N PRO A 214 34.01 16.98 4.76
CA PRO A 214 35.29 17.31 5.37
C PRO A 214 36.37 17.79 4.37
N MET A 215 36.18 17.51 3.07
CA MET A 215 37.08 17.95 1.98
C MET A 215 36.64 19.29 1.35
N GLY A 216 35.58 19.93 1.89
CA GLY A 216 35.07 21.21 1.41
C GLY A 216 34.14 21.12 0.19
N ARG A 217 33.80 19.92 -0.31
CA ARG A 217 32.89 19.74 -1.46
C ARG A 217 31.46 20.04 -1.05
N GLU A 218 30.72 20.77 -1.89
CA GLU A 218 29.31 21.06 -1.64
C GLU A 218 28.45 19.81 -1.85
N LEU A 219 27.57 19.56 -0.89
CA LEU A 219 26.58 18.49 -0.87
C LEU A 219 25.23 19.09 -0.54
N TYR A 220 24.16 18.37 -0.87
CA TYR A 220 22.79 18.82 -0.66
C TYR A 220 21.95 17.73 -0.01
N TRP A 221 21.24 18.08 1.05
CA TRP A 221 20.26 17.20 1.68
C TRP A 221 18.86 17.57 1.20
N PHE A 222 18.12 16.57 0.79
CA PHE A 222 16.68 16.70 0.62
C PHE A 222 16.02 16.41 1.98
N THR A 223 15.36 17.39 2.58
CA THR A 223 14.76 17.30 3.91
C THR A 223 13.34 17.85 3.90
N VAL A 224 12.62 17.65 4.99
CA VAL A 224 11.24 18.09 5.17
C VAL A 224 11.20 19.25 6.16
N LYS A 225 10.48 20.33 5.82
CA LYS A 225 10.16 21.42 6.73
C LYS A 225 8.79 21.14 7.34
N PRO A 226 8.64 21.14 8.69
CA PRO A 226 7.33 21.00 9.31
C PRO A 226 6.36 22.08 8.82
N ILE A 227 5.12 21.68 8.52
CA ILE A 227 4.03 22.59 8.17
C ILE A 227 3.40 23.06 9.48
N GLU A 228 3.26 24.38 9.66
CA GLU A 228 2.78 24.98 10.91
C GLU A 228 1.31 24.75 11.20
N CYS A 229 0.49 24.60 10.16
CA CYS A 229 -0.95 24.37 10.28
C CYS A 229 -1.43 23.36 9.26
N SER A 230 -2.17 22.36 9.71
CA SER A 230 -2.85 21.39 8.86
C SER A 230 -4.32 21.75 8.67
N GLU A 231 -4.82 21.56 7.46
CA GLU A 231 -6.22 21.80 7.13
C GLU A 231 -7.08 20.64 7.67
N GLU A 232 -8.16 20.96 8.34
CA GLU A 232 -9.13 19.98 8.88
C GLU A 232 -9.64 19.03 7.80
N GLY A 233 -9.77 17.75 8.15
CA GLY A 233 -10.18 16.68 7.23
C GLY A 233 -9.05 16.15 6.35
N THR A 234 -7.80 16.62 6.52
CA THR A 234 -6.64 16.07 5.83
C THR A 234 -5.95 14.99 6.66
N ASP A 235 -5.12 14.17 5.96
CA ASP A 235 -4.30 13.13 6.57
C ASP A 235 -3.33 13.69 7.63
N ARG A 236 -2.70 14.85 7.40
CA ARG A 236 -1.83 15.53 8.38
C ARG A 236 -2.61 15.95 9.62
N TRP A 237 -3.73 16.64 9.43
CA TRP A 237 -4.58 17.08 10.53
C TRP A 237 -5.05 15.89 11.39
N ALA A 238 -5.45 14.79 10.77
CA ALA A 238 -5.86 13.59 11.48
C ALA A 238 -4.73 13.06 12.40
N LEU A 239 -3.50 12.97 11.89
CA LEU A 239 -2.34 12.51 12.66
C LEU A 239 -2.01 13.46 13.82
N GLU A 240 -2.05 14.78 13.62
CA GLU A 240 -1.88 15.79 14.68
C GLU A 240 -2.89 15.63 15.81
N GLN A 241 -4.10 15.19 15.47
CA GLN A 241 -5.19 14.91 16.41
C GLN A 241 -5.20 13.46 16.93
N ASN A 242 -4.15 12.67 16.68
CA ASN A 242 -4.04 11.24 17.02
C ASN A 242 -5.15 10.36 16.41
N TRP A 243 -5.73 10.74 15.27
CA TRP A 243 -6.58 9.86 14.50
C TRP A 243 -5.77 9.03 13.51
N ILE A 244 -6.13 7.78 13.33
CA ILE A 244 -5.67 6.99 12.19
C ILE A 244 -6.34 7.57 10.95
N SER A 245 -5.54 8.04 9.98
CA SER A 245 -6.05 8.54 8.72
C SER A 245 -6.26 7.39 7.74
N LEU A 246 -7.43 7.34 7.12
CA LEU A 246 -7.79 6.44 6.02
C LEU A 246 -8.06 7.32 4.80
N THR A 247 -7.16 7.31 3.82
CA THR A 247 -7.27 8.17 2.64
C THR A 247 -7.47 7.33 1.39
N PRO A 248 -8.68 7.30 0.80
CA PRO A 248 -8.89 6.71 -0.52
C PRO A 248 -8.09 7.47 -1.58
N ILE A 249 -7.43 6.73 -2.47
CA ILE A 249 -6.60 7.30 -3.54
C ILE A 249 -7.05 6.70 -4.88
N THR A 250 -7.00 7.51 -5.94
CA THR A 250 -7.19 7.06 -7.32
C THR A 250 -5.86 7.04 -8.08
N LEU A 251 -5.76 6.18 -9.09
CA LEU A 251 -4.65 6.17 -10.04
C LEU A 251 -4.86 7.16 -11.19
N ASP A 252 -6.10 7.56 -11.43
CA ASP A 252 -6.42 8.55 -12.45
C ASP A 252 -5.98 9.94 -11.99
N LEU A 253 -5.05 10.52 -12.72
CA LEU A 253 -4.48 11.84 -12.48
C LEU A 253 -5.12 12.93 -13.35
N THR A 254 -6.17 12.59 -14.12
CA THR A 254 -6.86 13.53 -14.99
C THR A 254 -7.60 14.57 -14.14
N ASP A 255 -7.34 15.84 -14.41
CA ASP A 255 -8.18 16.92 -13.91
C ASP A 255 -9.44 17.02 -14.78
N GLU A 256 -10.46 16.24 -14.40
CA GLU A 256 -11.73 16.18 -15.14
C GLU A 256 -12.42 17.53 -15.26
N ARG A 257 -12.26 18.41 -14.25
CA ARG A 257 -12.83 19.75 -14.30
C ARG A 257 -12.13 20.61 -15.34
N ALA A 258 -10.79 20.64 -15.33
CA ALA A 258 -10.00 21.36 -16.33
C ALA A 258 -10.26 20.80 -17.73
N LEU A 259 -10.35 19.48 -17.86
CA LEU A 259 -10.64 18.82 -19.14
C LEU A 259 -12.03 19.20 -19.66
N ALA A 260 -13.05 19.22 -18.81
CA ALA A 260 -14.40 19.63 -19.20
C ALA A 260 -14.43 21.10 -19.67
N ASP A 261 -13.76 22.00 -18.94
CA ASP A 261 -13.66 23.42 -19.30
C ASP A 261 -12.92 23.62 -20.63
N LEU A 262 -11.84 22.85 -20.89
CA LEU A 262 -11.08 22.93 -22.13
C LEU A 262 -11.89 22.40 -23.32
N ARG A 263 -12.64 21.32 -23.15
CA ARG A 263 -13.51 20.76 -24.20
C ARG A 263 -14.59 21.76 -24.65
N VAL A 264 -15.11 22.56 -23.74
CA VAL A 264 -16.08 23.62 -24.05
C VAL A 264 -15.42 24.78 -24.78
N ARG A 265 -14.21 25.19 -24.39
CA ARG A 265 -13.50 26.31 -24.98
C ARG A 265 -12.88 26.01 -26.37
N GLN A 266 -12.40 24.78 -26.51
CA GLN A 266 -11.72 24.31 -27.74
C GLN A 266 -12.24 22.91 -28.08
N PRO A 267 -13.45 22.82 -28.65
CA PRO A 267 -13.95 21.53 -29.09
C PRO A 267 -13.02 20.95 -30.16
N LEU A 268 -12.58 19.71 -29.98
CA LEU A 268 -11.83 18.98 -30.97
C LEU A 268 -12.74 18.73 -32.18
N ASP A 269 -12.14 18.62 -33.37
CA ASP A 269 -12.84 18.19 -34.55
C ASP A 269 -13.48 16.83 -34.35
N GLU A 270 -14.81 16.77 -34.33
CA GLU A 270 -15.57 15.54 -34.05
C GLU A 270 -15.23 14.41 -35.03
N GLN A 271 -14.82 14.73 -36.27
CA GLN A 271 -14.42 13.73 -37.26
C GLN A 271 -13.12 13.00 -36.85
N LEU A 272 -12.18 13.69 -36.21
CA LEU A 272 -10.96 13.08 -35.69
C LEU A 272 -11.23 12.26 -34.42
N ALA A 273 -12.16 12.69 -33.57
CA ALA A 273 -12.52 11.99 -32.33
C ALA A 273 -13.15 10.62 -32.62
N HIS A 274 -13.94 10.49 -33.66
CA HIS A 274 -14.55 9.21 -34.05
C HIS A 274 -13.60 8.26 -34.77
N ALA A 275 -12.56 8.78 -35.44
CA ALA A 275 -11.58 7.98 -36.18
C ALA A 275 -10.53 7.29 -35.27
N THR A 276 -10.34 7.77 -34.05
CA THR A 276 -9.26 7.33 -33.14
C THR A 276 -9.71 6.53 -31.94
N SER A 277 -11.02 6.31 -31.74
CA SER A 277 -11.50 5.49 -30.65
C SER A 277 -11.50 4.03 -31.08
N PRO A 278 -10.56 3.20 -30.59
CA PRO A 278 -10.72 1.75 -30.72
C PRO A 278 -11.99 1.36 -29.94
N PRO A 279 -12.74 0.34 -30.41
CA PRO A 279 -13.89 -0.14 -29.66
C PRO A 279 -13.43 -0.50 -28.24
N VAL A 280 -14.09 0.08 -27.24
CA VAL A 280 -13.90 -0.31 -25.84
C VAL A 280 -14.23 -1.81 -25.77
N SER A 281 -13.17 -2.64 -25.70
CA SER A 281 -13.34 -4.08 -25.52
C SER A 281 -14.00 -4.29 -24.17
N SER A 282 -15.15 -4.93 -24.16
CA SER A 282 -15.85 -5.35 -22.97
C SER A 282 -14.89 -6.17 -22.06
N PRO A 283 -15.05 -6.18 -20.74
CA PRO A 283 -14.19 -6.92 -19.81
C PRO A 283 -14.06 -8.42 -20.11
N GLU A 284 -14.93 -8.98 -20.95
CA GLU A 284 -14.88 -10.39 -21.40
C GLU A 284 -13.72 -10.68 -22.38
N ALA A 285 -13.28 -9.71 -23.18
CA ALA A 285 -12.19 -9.92 -24.15
C ALA A 285 -10.80 -10.04 -23.47
N ALA A 286 -10.62 -9.53 -22.26
CA ALA A 286 -9.37 -9.65 -21.51
C ALA A 286 -9.12 -11.07 -20.97
N LYS A 287 -10.13 -11.95 -20.99
CA LYS A 287 -9.98 -13.35 -20.51
C LYS A 287 -9.41 -14.29 -21.57
N THR A 288 -9.45 -13.94 -22.85
CA THR A 288 -9.07 -14.86 -23.95
C THR A 288 -7.61 -14.75 -24.40
N VAL A 289 -6.90 -13.67 -24.03
CA VAL A 289 -5.47 -13.47 -24.41
C VAL A 289 -4.50 -14.24 -23.51
N ARG A 290 -4.96 -14.86 -22.41
CA ARG A 290 -4.09 -15.55 -21.44
C ARG A 290 -3.80 -17.03 -21.74
N ALA A 291 -4.31 -17.60 -22.82
CA ALA A 291 -4.24 -19.04 -23.05
C ALA A 291 -3.19 -19.51 -24.09
N ASP A 292 -2.64 -18.65 -24.93
CA ASP A 292 -1.83 -19.08 -26.07
C ASP A 292 -0.36 -18.63 -26.14
N GLU A 293 0.15 -17.90 -25.14
CA GLU A 293 1.61 -17.64 -25.03
C GLU A 293 2.27 -18.57 -24.02
N ALA A 294 2.16 -19.86 -24.20
CA ALA A 294 3.03 -20.82 -23.58
C ALA A 294 4.37 -20.81 -24.30
N ALA A 295 5.37 -20.23 -23.61
CA ALA A 295 6.83 -20.45 -23.75
C ALA A 295 7.33 -21.05 -25.08
N ALA A 296 7.84 -20.22 -25.96
CA ALA A 296 8.81 -20.66 -26.93
C ALA A 296 10.10 -21.12 -26.20
N PRO A 297 10.73 -22.24 -26.59
CA PRO A 297 11.94 -22.70 -25.93
C PRO A 297 13.09 -21.72 -26.18
N ILE A 298 13.82 -21.41 -25.10
CA ILE A 298 15.01 -20.57 -25.14
C ILE A 298 16.08 -21.32 -25.93
N ASP A 299 16.54 -20.72 -27.05
CA ASP A 299 17.63 -21.24 -27.84
C ASP A 299 18.94 -21.17 -27.02
N GLU A 300 19.50 -22.33 -26.67
CA GLU A 300 20.76 -22.50 -25.89
C GLU A 300 22.01 -22.08 -26.64
N SER A 301 21.95 -21.56 -27.86
CA SER A 301 23.12 -21.26 -28.71
C SER A 301 23.83 -19.96 -28.34
N VAL A 302 23.31 -19.11 -27.46
CA VAL A 302 23.92 -17.79 -27.11
C VAL A 302 24.84 -17.84 -25.88
N ALA A 303 24.98 -18.94 -25.21
CA ALA A 303 25.77 -19.07 -23.95
C ALA A 303 27.27 -19.42 -24.15
N LYS A 304 27.82 -19.33 -25.36
CA LYS A 304 29.25 -19.67 -25.63
C LYS A 304 30.04 -18.57 -26.36
N ALA A 305 29.87 -17.31 -26.00
CA ALA A 305 30.79 -16.26 -26.45
C ALA A 305 30.76 -15.08 -25.47
N SER A 306 31.46 -15.18 -24.37
CA SER A 306 32.20 -14.12 -23.67
C SER A 306 32.93 -14.70 -22.45
#